data_b95fa7ceb1adb752230a8a7108ed2194
#
_entry.id   b95fa7ceb1adb752230a8a7108ed2194
#
_cell.length_a   1.000
_cell.length_b   1.000
_cell.length_c   1.000
_cell.angle_alpha   90.00
_cell.angle_beta   90.00
_cell.angle_gamma   90.00
#
_symmetry.space_group_name_H-M   'P 1'
#
loop_
_entity.id
_entity.type
_entity.pdbx_description
1 polymer ?
#
loop_
_entity_poly.entity_id
_entity_poly.type
_entity_poly.pdbx_seq_one_letter_code
_entity_poly.pdbx_strand_id
1 'polypeptide(L)'
;MKSVSKIILLLIVLLLLGGLLVYKVAPTRSQVFLDKIFGRQPEPDPIVYQEEKTVRIPEGSNNKEIINILVTAGLLTEEEFLQAQANYPNERFDFLTDRPAGTDLEGYLYPDTYRFFASSTPEDILTRMLNNFDKKLTPELRTEITAQGKTINEIVTMASLVEKEAPIFYAKNDNTDAKIVAGIFWRRIKNNQALQSCATLAYILGVNKPQYTTADTQTPSPFNTYIHTGLPPSPISNPGLLAIEAAIHPTATNYNYFLTPAGSKEMVYAVTYEQHLANKQKYLPD
;
A
#
# COMPACT_ATOMS: atom_id res chain seq x y z
N MET A 1 66.76 31.21 -43.02
CA MET A 1 66.17 29.85 -42.96
C MET A 1 65.99 29.28 -41.58
N LYS A 2 66.95 29.40 -40.60
CA LYS A 2 66.83 28.80 -39.23
C LYS A 2 65.71 29.43 -38.38
N SER A 3 65.25 30.67 -38.60
CA SER A 3 64.21 31.35 -37.84
C SER A 3 62.79 30.90 -38.21
N VAL A 4 62.49 30.65 -39.46
CA VAL A 4 61.17 30.21 -39.94
C VAL A 4 60.85 28.81 -39.50
N SER A 5 61.85 27.92 -39.47
CA SER A 5 61.70 26.53 -38.94
C SER A 5 61.30 26.46 -37.46
N LYS A 6 61.86 27.40 -36.65
CA LYS A 6 61.50 27.46 -35.22
C LYS A 6 60.08 27.97 -34.99
N ILE A 7 59.60 28.90 -35.82
CA ILE A 7 58.25 29.43 -35.71
C ILE A 7 57.21 28.36 -36.11
N ILE A 8 57.49 27.60 -37.18
CA ILE A 8 56.64 26.48 -37.60
C ILE A 8 56.55 25.42 -36.58
N LEU A 9 57.68 25.03 -35.92
CA LEU A 9 57.73 24.07 -34.87
C LEU A 9 56.92 24.52 -33.63
N LEU A 10 57.04 25.82 -33.26
CA LEU A 10 56.26 26.39 -32.14
C LEU A 10 54.77 26.38 -32.41
N LEU A 11 54.32 26.70 -33.64
CA LEU A 11 52.92 26.65 -34.03
C LEU A 11 52.36 25.22 -34.00
N ILE A 12 53.14 24.25 -34.44
CA ILE A 12 52.73 22.82 -34.37
C ILE A 12 52.59 22.38 -32.93
N VAL A 13 53.51 22.76 -32.02
CA VAL A 13 53.41 22.44 -30.58
C VAL A 13 52.20 23.11 -29.92
N LEU A 14 51.91 24.39 -30.28
CA LEU A 14 50.73 25.08 -29.76
C LEU A 14 49.44 24.47 -30.28
N LEU A 15 49.36 24.02 -31.53
CA LEU A 15 48.23 23.30 -32.09
C LEU A 15 48.02 21.93 -31.42
N LEU A 16 49.11 21.22 -31.13
CA LEU A 16 49.05 19.94 -30.41
C LEU A 16 48.62 20.13 -28.95
N LEU A 17 49.13 21.17 -28.26
CA LEU A 17 48.72 21.48 -26.87
C LEU A 17 47.28 22.00 -26.82
N GLY A 18 46.84 22.84 -27.79
CA GLY A 18 45.47 23.28 -27.89
C GLY A 18 44.48 22.13 -28.16
N GLY A 19 44.87 21.22 -29.07
CA GLY A 19 44.12 20.00 -29.34
C GLY A 19 44.01 19.08 -28.09
N LEU A 20 45.08 18.98 -27.30
CA LEU A 20 45.07 18.21 -26.05
C LEU A 20 44.16 18.83 -24.96
N LEU A 21 44.10 20.17 -24.91
CA LEU A 21 43.25 20.90 -23.96
C LEU A 21 41.76 20.74 -24.31
N VAL A 22 41.41 20.87 -25.59
CA VAL A 22 40.03 20.67 -26.08
C VAL A 22 39.60 19.21 -25.89
N TYR A 23 40.54 18.27 -26.04
CA TYR A 23 40.30 16.85 -25.78
C TYR A 23 39.86 16.56 -24.33
N LYS A 24 40.41 17.30 -23.35
CA LYS A 24 40.06 17.08 -21.91
C LYS A 24 38.79 17.77 -21.46
N VAL A 25 38.27 18.78 -22.20
CA VAL A 25 37.22 19.68 -21.71
C VAL A 25 35.84 19.41 -22.34
N ALA A 26 35.79 18.88 -23.55
CA ALA A 26 34.50 18.59 -24.21
C ALA A 26 34.63 17.42 -25.21
N PRO A 27 34.11 16.22 -24.89
CA PRO A 27 34.08 15.12 -25.85
C PRO A 27 33.20 15.44 -27.04
N THR A 28 33.84 15.75 -28.19
CA THR A 28 33.15 15.95 -29.46
C THR A 28 33.06 14.63 -30.24
N ARG A 29 32.19 14.57 -31.26
CA ARG A 29 32.07 13.38 -32.15
C ARG A 29 33.43 12.94 -32.71
N SER A 30 34.38 13.87 -32.88
CA SER A 30 35.75 13.59 -33.34
C SER A 30 36.58 12.81 -32.33
N GLN A 31 36.34 12.96 -31.02
CA GLN A 31 37.03 12.21 -29.97
C GLN A 31 36.57 10.76 -29.91
N VAL A 32 35.27 10.52 -30.05
CA VAL A 32 34.72 9.16 -30.14
C VAL A 32 35.30 8.39 -31.32
N PHE A 33 35.54 9.10 -32.45
CA PHE A 33 36.15 8.52 -33.63
C PHE A 33 37.65 8.21 -33.44
N LEU A 34 38.40 9.12 -32.80
CA LEU A 34 39.81 8.93 -32.47
C LEU A 34 40.03 7.83 -31.45
N ASP A 35 39.20 7.74 -30.40
CA ASP A 35 39.27 6.72 -29.39
C ASP A 35 38.99 5.30 -29.99
N LYS A 36 38.12 5.26 -31.00
CA LYS A 36 37.83 4.01 -31.74
C LYS A 36 39.02 3.56 -32.62
N ILE A 37 39.77 4.51 -33.18
CA ILE A 37 40.97 4.24 -34.01
C ILE A 37 42.16 3.82 -33.11
N PHE A 38 42.35 4.48 -31.98
CA PHE A 38 43.47 4.24 -31.06
C PHE A 38 43.16 3.18 -29.99
N GLY A 39 42.03 2.49 -30.09
CA GLY A 39 41.66 1.37 -29.18
C GLY A 39 41.43 1.80 -27.74
N ARG A 40 41.21 3.10 -27.47
CA ARG A 40 40.76 3.53 -26.14
C ARG A 40 39.30 3.13 -25.96
N GLN A 41 39.04 2.22 -25.04
CA GLN A 41 37.69 1.98 -24.55
C GLN A 41 37.22 3.24 -23.83
N PRO A 42 36.02 3.78 -24.13
CA PRO A 42 35.45 4.82 -23.29
C PRO A 42 35.42 4.31 -21.83
N GLU A 43 35.91 5.17 -20.91
CA GLU A 43 35.72 4.82 -19.49
C GLU A 43 34.21 4.58 -19.27
N PRO A 44 33.85 3.47 -18.62
CA PRO A 44 32.45 3.23 -18.28
C PRO A 44 31.96 4.41 -17.47
N ASP A 45 30.76 4.88 -17.80
CA ASP A 45 30.09 5.93 -17.02
C ASP A 45 30.16 5.56 -15.52
N PRO A 46 30.45 6.53 -14.64
CA PRO A 46 30.53 6.25 -13.22
C PRO A 46 29.22 5.63 -12.77
N ILE A 47 29.30 4.44 -12.16
CA ILE A 47 28.14 3.79 -11.55
C ILE A 47 27.65 4.71 -10.45
N VAL A 48 26.57 5.45 -10.72
CA VAL A 48 25.90 6.24 -9.70
C VAL A 48 25.10 5.26 -8.83
N TYR A 49 25.64 4.93 -7.69
CA TYR A 49 24.91 4.16 -6.67
C TYR A 49 23.81 5.09 -6.13
N GLN A 50 22.55 4.80 -6.48
CA GLN A 50 21.44 5.45 -5.82
C GLN A 50 21.21 4.79 -4.48
N GLU A 51 21.12 5.61 -3.41
CA GLU A 51 20.80 5.12 -2.07
C GLU A 51 19.39 4.50 -2.08
N GLU A 52 19.29 3.24 -1.64
CA GLU A 52 18.02 2.55 -1.47
C GLU A 52 17.62 2.54 0.01
N LYS A 53 16.33 2.78 0.24
CA LYS A 53 15.68 2.69 1.56
C LYS A 53 14.69 1.54 1.55
N THR A 54 14.80 0.66 2.54
CA THR A 54 13.87 -0.47 2.71
C THR A 54 12.84 -0.11 3.77
N VAL A 55 11.56 -0.20 3.44
CA VAL A 55 10.45 0.04 4.36
C VAL A 55 9.50 -1.15 4.34
N ARG A 56 9.00 -1.54 5.51
CA ARG A 56 7.95 -2.53 5.64
C ARG A 56 6.64 -1.83 5.98
N ILE A 57 5.61 -2.08 5.17
CA ILE A 57 4.23 -1.67 5.41
C ILE A 57 3.49 -2.92 5.91
N PRO A 58 3.12 -2.98 7.19
CA PRO A 58 2.37 -4.10 7.75
C PRO A 58 0.97 -4.21 7.15
N GLU A 59 0.44 -5.43 7.12
CA GLU A 59 -0.95 -5.70 6.77
C GLU A 59 -1.90 -4.99 7.74
N GLY A 60 -2.98 -4.41 7.22
CA GLY A 60 -3.93 -3.63 8.01
C GLY A 60 -3.48 -2.22 8.39
N SER A 61 -2.33 -1.74 7.88
CA SER A 61 -1.94 -0.34 8.04
C SER A 61 -2.91 0.57 7.31
N ASN A 62 -3.34 1.66 7.95
CA ASN A 62 -4.09 2.72 7.28
C ASN A 62 -3.14 3.76 6.66
N ASN A 63 -3.68 4.66 5.84
CA ASN A 63 -2.88 5.67 5.14
C ASN A 63 -2.06 6.54 6.10
N LYS A 64 -2.59 6.89 7.27
CA LYS A 64 -1.85 7.67 8.29
C LYS A 64 -0.64 6.90 8.81
N GLU A 65 -0.78 5.60 9.04
CA GLU A 65 0.33 4.73 9.46
C GLU A 65 1.36 4.58 8.35
N ILE A 66 0.93 4.42 7.09
CA ILE A 66 1.80 4.36 5.91
C ILE A 66 2.59 5.66 5.76
N ILE A 67 1.91 6.82 5.84
CA ILE A 67 2.55 8.14 5.80
C ILE A 67 3.65 8.22 6.85
N ASN A 68 3.34 7.86 8.11
CA ASN A 68 4.31 7.92 9.20
C ASN A 68 5.55 7.04 8.93
N ILE A 69 5.36 5.86 8.37
CA ILE A 69 6.46 4.95 7.98
C ILE A 69 7.34 5.59 6.90
N LEU A 70 6.73 6.14 5.84
CA LEU A 70 7.45 6.73 4.71
C LEU A 70 8.17 8.03 5.12
N VAL A 71 7.55 8.87 5.94
CA VAL A 71 8.14 10.09 6.50
C VAL A 71 9.31 9.75 7.41
N THR A 72 9.15 8.76 8.31
CA THR A 72 10.22 8.32 9.21
C THR A 72 11.42 7.76 8.43
N ALA A 73 11.17 7.09 7.30
CA ALA A 73 12.22 6.64 6.40
C ALA A 73 12.87 7.79 5.59
N GLY A 74 12.35 9.02 5.68
CA GLY A 74 12.83 10.18 4.93
C GLY A 74 12.67 10.01 3.42
N LEU A 75 11.58 9.39 2.97
CA LEU A 75 11.24 9.18 1.57
C LEU A 75 10.38 10.31 1.00
N LEU A 76 9.51 10.90 1.84
CA LEU A 76 8.60 11.99 1.48
C LEU A 76 8.10 12.68 2.75
N THR A 77 7.41 13.79 2.61
CA THR A 77 6.65 14.46 3.66
C THR A 77 5.17 14.04 3.62
N GLU A 78 4.44 14.26 4.72
CA GLU A 78 2.98 14.03 4.75
C GLU A 78 2.26 14.83 3.67
N GLU A 79 2.62 16.10 3.48
CA GLU A 79 2.03 16.98 2.47
C GLU A 79 2.23 16.45 1.05
N GLU A 80 3.46 16.00 0.72
CA GLU A 80 3.78 15.41 -0.59
C GLU A 80 2.97 14.13 -0.84
N PHE A 81 2.81 13.26 0.16
CA PHE A 81 1.99 12.06 0.04
C PHE A 81 0.53 12.43 -0.25
N LEU A 82 -0.06 13.30 0.57
CA LEU A 82 -1.47 13.71 0.42
C LEU A 82 -1.73 14.38 -0.94
N GLN A 83 -0.80 15.22 -1.40
CA GLN A 83 -0.88 15.85 -2.71
C GLN A 83 -0.78 14.84 -3.86
N ALA A 84 0.18 13.91 -3.79
CA ALA A 84 0.34 12.86 -4.79
C ALA A 84 -0.90 11.95 -4.85
N GLN A 85 -1.45 11.59 -3.71
CA GLN A 85 -2.66 10.77 -3.60
C GLN A 85 -3.90 11.47 -4.18
N ALA A 86 -4.08 12.76 -3.87
CA ALA A 86 -5.21 13.56 -4.36
C ALA A 86 -5.20 13.73 -5.89
N ASN A 87 -4.00 13.80 -6.47
CA ASN A 87 -3.80 14.00 -7.91
C ASN A 87 -3.55 12.69 -8.67
N TYR A 88 -3.62 11.53 -8.00
CA TYR A 88 -3.30 10.25 -8.65
C TYR A 88 -4.35 9.90 -9.72
N PRO A 89 -3.94 9.59 -10.97
CA PRO A 89 -4.86 9.30 -12.07
C PRO A 89 -5.53 7.93 -11.86
N ASN A 90 -6.85 7.92 -11.60
CA ASN A 90 -7.61 6.69 -11.33
C ASN A 90 -7.64 5.75 -12.55
N GLU A 91 -7.64 6.31 -13.75
CA GLU A 91 -7.66 5.57 -15.01
C GLU A 91 -6.41 4.72 -15.26
N ARG A 92 -5.37 4.91 -14.46
CA ARG A 92 -4.13 4.12 -14.55
C ARG A 92 -4.32 2.66 -14.16
N PHE A 93 -5.29 2.40 -13.30
CA PHE A 93 -5.63 1.06 -12.85
C PHE A 93 -7.14 0.85 -12.90
N ASP A 94 -7.58 -0.23 -13.53
CA ASP A 94 -9.00 -0.57 -13.66
C ASP A 94 -9.70 -0.79 -12.30
N PHE A 95 -8.99 -1.33 -11.32
CA PHE A 95 -9.52 -1.55 -9.98
C PHE A 95 -9.78 -0.25 -9.18
N LEU A 96 -9.28 0.89 -9.63
CA LEU A 96 -9.59 2.19 -9.02
C LEU A 96 -10.86 2.82 -9.60
N THR A 97 -11.41 2.30 -10.70
CA THR A 97 -12.57 2.89 -11.38
C THR A 97 -13.86 2.77 -10.57
N ASP A 98 -13.98 1.72 -9.75
CA ASP A 98 -15.12 1.49 -8.86
C ASP A 98 -15.05 2.27 -7.54
N ARG A 99 -13.94 2.96 -7.31
CA ARG A 99 -13.73 3.75 -6.08
C ARG A 99 -14.65 4.95 -6.07
N PRO A 100 -15.39 5.20 -4.96
CA PRO A 100 -16.26 6.36 -4.86
C PRO A 100 -15.50 7.68 -5.06
N ALA A 101 -16.09 8.61 -5.79
CA ALA A 101 -15.48 9.92 -6.01
C ALA A 101 -15.20 10.64 -4.70
N GLY A 102 -14.03 11.27 -4.59
CA GLY A 102 -13.60 11.99 -3.38
C GLY A 102 -13.04 11.12 -2.25
N THR A 103 -12.94 9.80 -2.43
CA THR A 103 -12.21 8.93 -1.51
C THR A 103 -10.72 8.91 -1.88
N ASP A 104 -9.88 8.60 -0.90
CA ASP A 104 -8.44 8.46 -1.09
C ASP A 104 -8.03 7.05 -1.56
N LEU A 105 -6.73 6.71 -1.53
CA LEU A 105 -6.21 5.39 -1.92
C LEU A 105 -6.20 4.39 -0.75
N GLU A 106 -6.92 4.66 0.36
CA GLU A 106 -7.07 3.71 1.46
C GLU A 106 -7.62 2.38 0.97
N GLY A 107 -6.96 1.30 1.35
CA GLY A 107 -7.31 -0.06 0.94
C GLY A 107 -6.55 -0.59 -0.28
N TYR A 108 -5.92 0.28 -1.07
CA TYR A 108 -5.26 -0.09 -2.32
C TYR A 108 -3.74 -0.02 -2.28
N LEU A 109 -3.16 0.58 -1.23
CA LEU A 109 -1.71 0.64 -1.03
C LEU A 109 -1.22 -0.67 -0.40
N TYR A 110 -0.95 -1.68 -1.25
CA TYR A 110 -0.72 -3.05 -0.81
C TYR A 110 0.39 -3.15 0.25
N PRO A 111 0.14 -3.84 1.39
CA PRO A 111 1.14 -4.06 2.43
C PRO A 111 2.21 -5.05 1.97
N ASP A 112 3.49 -4.66 2.08
CA ASP A 112 4.65 -5.48 1.72
C ASP A 112 5.94 -4.80 2.23
N THR A 113 7.07 -5.43 1.97
CA THR A 113 8.39 -4.82 2.14
C THR A 113 8.87 -4.24 0.82
N TYR A 114 9.04 -2.92 0.79
CA TYR A 114 9.43 -2.17 -0.40
C TYR A 114 10.86 -1.67 -0.29
N ARG A 115 11.56 -1.64 -1.44
CA ARG A 115 12.81 -0.90 -1.60
C ARG A 115 12.54 0.28 -2.53
N PHE A 116 12.79 1.48 -2.05
CA PHE A 116 12.68 2.73 -2.80
C PHE A 116 14.04 3.39 -2.91
N PHE A 117 14.32 4.03 -4.04
CA PHE A 117 15.45 4.94 -4.11
C PHE A 117 15.14 6.20 -3.28
N ALA A 118 16.17 6.76 -2.64
CA ALA A 118 16.02 8.02 -1.90
C ALA A 118 15.54 9.17 -2.80
N SER A 119 15.71 9.05 -4.12
CA SER A 119 15.24 9.97 -5.15
C SER A 119 13.86 9.65 -5.72
N SER A 120 13.18 8.60 -5.23
CA SER A 120 11.83 8.25 -5.72
C SER A 120 10.85 9.37 -5.43
N THR A 121 10.05 9.73 -6.43
CA THR A 121 8.96 10.69 -6.23
C THR A 121 7.81 10.08 -5.43
N PRO A 122 6.98 10.89 -4.76
CA PRO A 122 5.78 10.38 -4.09
C PRO A 122 4.86 9.57 -5.02
N GLU A 123 4.71 9.99 -6.28
CA GLU A 123 3.95 9.24 -7.29
C GLU A 123 4.57 7.87 -7.61
N ASP A 124 5.92 7.78 -7.70
CA ASP A 124 6.61 6.51 -7.91
C ASP A 124 6.35 5.53 -6.76
N ILE A 125 6.36 6.05 -5.51
CA ILE A 125 6.08 5.27 -4.31
C ILE A 125 4.66 4.72 -4.35
N LEU A 126 3.65 5.59 -4.56
CA LEU A 126 2.25 5.18 -4.68
C LEU A 126 2.06 4.19 -5.83
N THR A 127 2.62 4.48 -7.01
CA THR A 127 2.54 3.60 -8.18
C THR A 127 3.12 2.22 -7.88
N ARG A 128 4.22 2.12 -7.15
CA ARG A 128 4.82 0.83 -6.81
C ARG A 128 3.94 0.01 -5.87
N MET A 129 3.28 0.66 -4.91
CA MET A 129 2.34 0.00 -3.99
C MET A 129 1.08 -0.46 -4.72
N LEU A 130 0.54 0.38 -5.62
CA LEU A 130 -0.62 0.05 -6.47
C LEU A 130 -0.30 -1.06 -7.48
N ASN A 131 0.87 -1.06 -8.12
CA ASN A 131 1.31 -2.16 -8.98
C ASN A 131 1.42 -3.49 -8.22
N ASN A 132 1.76 -3.45 -6.93
CA ASN A 132 1.79 -4.66 -6.11
C ASN A 132 0.36 -5.14 -5.81
N PHE A 133 -0.55 -4.23 -5.50
CA PHE A 133 -1.98 -4.55 -5.36
C PHE A 133 -2.52 -5.20 -6.64
N ASP A 134 -2.24 -4.62 -7.81
CA ASP A 134 -2.63 -5.12 -9.12
C ASP A 134 -2.20 -6.58 -9.35
N LYS A 135 -0.94 -6.89 -9.02
CA LYS A 135 -0.39 -8.24 -9.13
C LYS A 135 -1.04 -9.23 -8.17
N LYS A 136 -1.40 -8.79 -6.96
CA LYS A 136 -2.01 -9.65 -5.94
C LYS A 136 -3.48 -9.93 -6.22
N LEU A 137 -4.21 -8.94 -6.73
CA LEU A 137 -5.59 -9.10 -7.18
C LEU A 137 -5.60 -9.66 -8.61
N THR A 138 -5.34 -10.97 -8.73
CA THR A 138 -5.18 -11.64 -10.03
C THR A 138 -6.43 -11.56 -10.90
N PRO A 139 -6.32 -11.80 -12.24
CA PRO A 139 -7.48 -11.83 -13.13
C PRO A 139 -8.55 -12.85 -12.70
N GLU A 140 -8.13 -13.98 -12.11
CA GLU A 140 -9.04 -15.00 -11.59
C GLU A 140 -9.87 -14.45 -10.44
N LEU A 141 -9.23 -13.82 -9.44
CA LEU A 141 -9.93 -13.20 -8.30
C LEU A 141 -10.90 -12.09 -8.77
N ARG A 142 -10.50 -11.27 -9.75
CA ARG A 142 -11.39 -10.24 -10.34
C ARG A 142 -12.61 -10.86 -11.02
N THR A 143 -12.40 -11.97 -11.75
CA THR A 143 -13.49 -12.71 -12.38
C THR A 143 -14.45 -13.27 -11.34
N GLU A 144 -13.94 -13.82 -10.25
CA GLU A 144 -14.75 -14.34 -9.14
C GLU A 144 -15.55 -13.24 -8.42
N ILE A 145 -14.94 -12.07 -8.20
CA ILE A 145 -15.61 -10.89 -7.62
C ILE A 145 -16.80 -10.49 -8.51
N THR A 146 -16.55 -10.35 -9.81
CA THR A 146 -17.58 -9.96 -10.78
C THR A 146 -18.70 -11.02 -10.87
N ALA A 147 -18.35 -12.32 -10.84
CA ALA A 147 -19.30 -13.41 -10.85
C ALA A 147 -20.24 -13.42 -9.63
N GLN A 148 -19.77 -12.86 -8.50
CA GLN A 148 -20.60 -12.66 -7.30
C GLN A 148 -21.47 -11.39 -7.35
N GLY A 149 -21.40 -10.60 -8.42
CA GLY A 149 -22.11 -9.32 -8.56
C GLY A 149 -21.57 -8.25 -7.61
N LYS A 150 -20.29 -8.34 -7.22
CA LYS A 150 -19.63 -7.38 -6.34
C LYS A 150 -18.62 -6.54 -7.10
N THR A 151 -18.31 -5.37 -6.55
CA THR A 151 -17.22 -4.51 -7.03
C THR A 151 -15.93 -4.80 -6.28
N ILE A 152 -14.80 -4.43 -6.87
CA ILE A 152 -13.49 -4.53 -6.19
C ILE A 152 -13.51 -3.65 -4.93
N ASN A 153 -14.11 -2.46 -5.00
CA ASN A 153 -14.24 -1.57 -3.84
C ASN A 153 -15.00 -2.21 -2.68
N GLU A 154 -16.11 -2.91 -2.94
CA GLU A 154 -16.85 -3.62 -1.89
C GLU A 154 -16.03 -4.73 -1.25
N ILE A 155 -15.28 -5.50 -2.04
CA ILE A 155 -14.40 -6.55 -1.53
C ILE A 155 -13.27 -5.97 -0.69
N VAL A 156 -12.59 -4.93 -1.17
CA VAL A 156 -11.48 -4.30 -0.44
C VAL A 156 -11.98 -3.64 0.85
N THR A 157 -13.16 -3.02 0.82
CA THR A 157 -13.79 -2.45 2.01
C THR A 157 -14.12 -3.54 3.02
N MET A 158 -14.71 -4.65 2.61
CA MET A 158 -14.96 -5.81 3.49
C MET A 158 -13.65 -6.39 4.02
N ALA A 159 -12.66 -6.57 3.17
CA ALA A 159 -11.34 -7.09 3.55
C ALA A 159 -10.66 -6.20 4.60
N SER A 160 -10.77 -4.88 4.47
CA SER A 160 -10.19 -3.92 5.43
C SER A 160 -10.82 -4.03 6.83
N LEU A 161 -12.11 -4.33 6.90
CA LEU A 161 -12.80 -4.61 8.17
C LEU A 161 -12.33 -5.94 8.76
N VAL A 162 -12.32 -6.99 7.95
CA VAL A 162 -11.94 -8.35 8.36
C VAL A 162 -10.49 -8.40 8.84
N GLU A 163 -9.57 -7.71 8.16
CA GLU A 163 -8.16 -7.59 8.55
C GLU A 163 -7.99 -7.04 9.97
N LYS A 164 -8.86 -6.12 10.39
CA LYS A 164 -8.79 -5.48 11.71
C LYS A 164 -9.56 -6.23 12.78
N GLU A 165 -10.49 -7.12 12.43
CA GLU A 165 -11.37 -7.82 13.37
C GLU A 165 -10.93 -9.26 13.65
N ALA A 166 -10.32 -9.93 12.67
CA ALA A 166 -9.98 -11.35 12.79
C ALA A 166 -8.46 -11.57 12.82
N PRO A 167 -7.97 -12.53 13.61
CA PRO A 167 -6.58 -12.94 13.51
C PRO A 167 -6.33 -13.62 12.16
N ILE A 168 -5.31 -13.13 11.44
CA ILE A 168 -4.82 -13.72 10.20
C ILE A 168 -3.37 -14.13 10.38
N PHE A 169 -3.08 -15.40 10.07
CA PHE A 169 -1.75 -15.94 10.26
C PHE A 169 -1.00 -16.05 8.93
N TYR A 170 -0.52 -14.92 8.40
CA TYR A 170 0.15 -14.84 7.11
C TYR A 170 1.31 -15.84 6.97
N ALA A 171 2.12 -16.03 8.02
CA ALA A 171 3.20 -17.00 8.01
C ALA A 171 2.76 -18.47 7.88
N LYS A 172 1.50 -18.78 8.22
CA LYS A 172 0.88 -20.11 8.11
C LYS A 172 -0.08 -20.22 6.93
N ASN A 173 -0.29 -19.15 6.19
CA ASN A 173 -1.31 -19.04 5.15
C ASN A 173 -2.70 -19.42 5.66
N ASP A 174 -3.05 -18.97 6.88
CA ASP A 174 -4.30 -19.31 7.55
C ASP A 174 -5.17 -18.07 7.74
N ASN A 175 -6.36 -18.10 7.14
CA ASN A 175 -7.39 -17.07 7.20
C ASN A 175 -8.76 -17.64 7.58
N THR A 176 -8.77 -18.76 8.31
CA THR A 176 -9.99 -19.48 8.67
C THR A 176 -10.96 -18.59 9.44
N ASP A 177 -10.49 -17.92 10.51
CA ASP A 177 -11.30 -17.01 11.30
C ASP A 177 -11.78 -15.80 10.48
N ALA A 178 -10.91 -15.26 9.63
CA ALA A 178 -11.22 -14.16 8.71
C ALA A 178 -12.38 -14.53 7.77
N LYS A 179 -12.41 -15.74 7.22
CA LYS A 179 -13.50 -16.24 6.38
C LYS A 179 -14.82 -16.36 7.14
N ILE A 180 -14.77 -16.78 8.41
CA ILE A 180 -15.97 -16.87 9.27
C ILE A 180 -16.50 -15.46 9.56
N VAL A 181 -15.62 -14.50 9.94
CA VAL A 181 -16.00 -13.11 10.20
C VAL A 181 -16.58 -12.45 8.95
N ALA A 182 -15.95 -12.65 7.78
CA ALA A 182 -16.47 -12.20 6.49
C ALA A 182 -17.88 -12.76 6.23
N GLY A 183 -18.10 -14.06 6.53
CA GLY A 183 -19.42 -14.71 6.43
C GLY A 183 -20.49 -14.08 7.32
N ILE A 184 -20.11 -13.72 8.56
CA ILE A 184 -21.00 -13.01 9.49
C ILE A 184 -21.34 -11.62 8.92
N PHE A 185 -20.34 -10.87 8.47
CA PHE A 185 -20.55 -9.50 7.96
C PHE A 185 -21.36 -9.47 6.67
N TRP A 186 -21.07 -10.33 5.70
CA TRP A 186 -21.90 -10.42 4.47
C TRP A 186 -23.35 -10.81 4.77
N ARG A 187 -23.57 -11.69 5.74
CA ARG A 187 -24.92 -12.04 6.18
C ARG A 187 -25.65 -10.88 6.85
N ARG A 188 -24.94 -10.11 7.72
CA ARG A 188 -25.50 -8.89 8.32
C ARG A 188 -25.93 -7.90 7.25
N ILE A 189 -25.10 -7.66 6.23
CA ILE A 189 -25.44 -6.79 5.10
C ILE A 189 -26.68 -7.30 4.36
N LYS A 190 -26.72 -8.60 4.04
CA LYS A 190 -27.87 -9.22 3.37
C LYS A 190 -29.17 -9.06 4.15
N ASN A 191 -29.11 -9.05 5.47
CA ASN A 191 -30.24 -8.91 6.37
C ASN A 191 -30.51 -7.46 6.80
N ASN A 192 -29.84 -6.48 6.20
CA ASN A 192 -29.89 -5.05 6.56
C ASN A 192 -29.58 -4.79 8.04
N GLN A 193 -28.64 -5.53 8.60
CA GLN A 193 -28.17 -5.38 9.98
C GLN A 193 -26.88 -4.57 10.00
N ALA A 194 -26.70 -3.74 11.03
CA ALA A 194 -25.47 -3.00 11.27
C ALA A 194 -24.29 -3.96 11.52
N LEU A 195 -23.12 -3.64 10.95
CA LEU A 195 -21.93 -4.48 11.13
C LEU A 195 -21.38 -4.42 12.57
N GLN A 196 -21.51 -3.27 13.23
CA GLN A 196 -21.04 -3.04 14.59
C GLN A 196 -19.58 -3.44 14.78
N SER A 197 -18.74 -3.04 13.82
CA SER A 197 -17.30 -3.29 13.86
C SER A 197 -16.60 -2.23 14.69
N CYS A 198 -15.87 -2.67 15.73
CA CYS A 198 -15.03 -1.80 16.55
C CYS A 198 -13.90 -1.17 15.73
N ALA A 199 -13.44 -1.83 14.67
CA ALA A 199 -12.41 -1.30 13.78
C ALA A 199 -12.83 0.03 13.13
N THR A 200 -14.12 0.20 12.81
CA THR A 200 -14.62 1.48 12.26
C THR A 200 -14.59 2.60 13.30
N LEU A 201 -14.82 2.30 14.57
CA LEU A 201 -14.67 3.29 15.65
C LEU A 201 -13.21 3.66 15.86
N ALA A 202 -12.30 2.67 15.84
CA ALA A 202 -10.85 2.94 15.89
C ALA A 202 -10.40 3.89 14.77
N TYR A 203 -10.89 3.65 13.56
CA TYR A 203 -10.59 4.49 12.38
C TYR A 203 -11.11 5.92 12.55
N ILE A 204 -12.37 6.09 12.95
CA ILE A 204 -13.02 7.41 13.14
C ILE A 204 -12.34 8.21 14.25
N LEU A 205 -12.07 7.54 15.38
CA LEU A 205 -11.51 8.20 16.56
C LEU A 205 -9.99 8.36 16.52
N GLY A 206 -9.32 7.67 15.56
CA GLY A 206 -7.86 7.67 15.46
C GLY A 206 -7.16 6.98 16.63
N VAL A 207 -7.89 6.17 17.42
CA VAL A 207 -7.38 5.47 18.60
C VAL A 207 -8.01 4.10 18.74
N ASN A 208 -7.19 3.08 18.99
CA ASN A 208 -7.67 1.74 19.32
C ASN A 208 -7.85 1.64 20.84
N LYS A 209 -9.08 1.32 21.27
CA LYS A 209 -9.44 1.14 22.69
C LYS A 209 -9.72 -0.33 22.98
N PRO A 210 -9.36 -0.85 24.16
CA PRO A 210 -9.77 -2.20 24.58
C PRO A 210 -11.30 -2.35 24.61
N GLN A 211 -12.01 -1.29 24.96
CA GLN A 211 -13.47 -1.22 24.98
C GLN A 211 -13.94 0.17 24.57
N TYR A 212 -14.98 0.23 23.72
CA TYR A 212 -15.66 1.43 23.30
C TYR A 212 -16.89 1.69 24.15
N THR A 213 -17.07 2.94 24.58
CA THR A 213 -18.24 3.38 25.36
C THR A 213 -19.48 3.51 24.48
N THR A 214 -20.64 3.63 25.12
CA THR A 214 -21.89 3.95 24.39
C THR A 214 -21.78 5.28 23.64
N ALA A 215 -21.09 6.28 24.18
CA ALA A 215 -20.85 7.54 23.49
C ALA A 215 -19.99 7.35 22.23
N ASP A 216 -18.94 6.52 22.29
CA ASP A 216 -18.11 6.22 21.13
C ASP A 216 -18.95 5.56 20.01
N THR A 217 -19.88 4.64 20.34
CA THR A 217 -20.75 3.98 19.37
C THR A 217 -21.79 4.89 18.73
N GLN A 218 -22.01 6.07 19.27
CA GLN A 218 -22.90 7.11 18.73
C GLN A 218 -22.17 8.25 17.99
N THR A 219 -20.85 8.11 17.81
CA THR A 219 -20.05 9.14 17.09
C THR A 219 -20.61 9.34 15.68
N PRO A 220 -21.00 10.57 15.29
CA PRO A 220 -21.56 10.83 13.97
C PRO A 220 -20.45 10.76 12.91
N SER A 221 -20.48 9.73 12.09
CA SER A 221 -19.56 9.54 10.96
C SER A 221 -20.19 8.55 9.96
N PRO A 222 -20.04 8.77 8.65
CA PRO A 222 -20.48 7.81 7.65
C PRO A 222 -19.77 6.46 7.74
N PHE A 223 -18.61 6.41 8.40
CA PHE A 223 -17.87 5.17 8.66
C PHE A 223 -18.39 4.40 9.88
N ASN A 224 -19.28 4.98 10.69
CA ASN A 224 -19.74 4.33 11.91
C ASN A 224 -20.75 3.21 11.62
N THR A 225 -20.26 1.98 11.63
CA THR A 225 -21.08 0.78 11.38
C THR A 225 -21.96 0.35 12.56
N TYR A 226 -22.00 1.11 13.64
CA TYR A 226 -22.97 0.94 14.74
C TYR A 226 -24.29 1.65 14.45
N ILE A 227 -24.24 2.78 13.73
CA ILE A 227 -25.42 3.62 13.41
C ILE A 227 -25.84 3.55 11.95
N HIS A 228 -24.98 3.03 11.07
CA HIS A 228 -25.26 2.81 9.65
C HIS A 228 -25.21 1.33 9.31
N THR A 229 -26.12 0.88 8.44
CA THR A 229 -26.11 -0.48 7.86
C THR A 229 -25.30 -0.52 6.57
N GLY A 230 -24.82 -1.69 6.18
CA GLY A 230 -24.00 -1.86 4.99
C GLY A 230 -22.50 -1.65 5.26
N LEU A 231 -21.73 -1.59 4.18
CA LEU A 231 -20.31 -1.26 4.23
C LEU A 231 -20.10 0.24 4.53
N PRO A 232 -18.99 0.62 5.16
CA PRO A 232 -18.59 2.02 5.22
C PRO A 232 -18.29 2.55 3.80
N PRO A 233 -18.20 3.88 3.60
CA PRO A 233 -18.04 4.50 2.27
C PRO A 233 -16.79 4.06 1.51
N SER A 234 -15.72 3.69 2.22
CA SER A 234 -14.45 3.22 1.66
C SER A 234 -13.72 2.32 2.67
N PRO A 235 -12.62 1.65 2.27
CA PRO A 235 -11.79 0.88 3.19
C PRO A 235 -11.29 1.72 4.38
N ILE A 236 -10.98 1.04 5.49
CA ILE A 236 -10.45 1.65 6.73
C ILE A 236 -8.99 1.27 7.01
N SER A 237 -8.41 0.44 6.17
CA SER A 237 -7.02 0.00 6.20
C SER A 237 -6.65 -0.66 4.89
N ASN A 238 -5.36 -0.90 4.68
CA ASN A 238 -4.84 -1.62 3.51
C ASN A 238 -4.70 -3.11 3.86
N PRO A 239 -5.61 -3.98 3.35
CA PRO A 239 -5.63 -5.39 3.70
C PRO A 239 -4.55 -6.17 2.93
N GLY A 240 -4.07 -7.26 3.55
CA GLY A 240 -3.27 -8.26 2.85
C GLY A 240 -4.12 -9.24 2.04
N LEU A 241 -3.45 -10.09 1.24
CA LEU A 241 -4.13 -11.02 0.33
C LEU A 241 -5.08 -11.97 1.05
N LEU A 242 -4.69 -12.50 2.21
CA LEU A 242 -5.53 -13.44 2.96
C LEU A 242 -6.85 -12.83 3.44
N ALA A 243 -6.87 -11.53 3.77
CA ALA A 243 -8.10 -10.81 4.10
C ALA A 243 -8.97 -10.58 2.86
N ILE A 244 -8.34 -10.24 1.71
CA ILE A 244 -9.03 -10.10 0.42
C ILE A 244 -9.67 -11.44 0.02
N GLU A 245 -8.93 -12.55 0.09
CA GLU A 245 -9.47 -13.89 -0.16
C GLU A 245 -10.60 -14.28 0.80
N ALA A 246 -10.50 -13.89 2.07
CA ALA A 246 -11.57 -14.13 3.04
C ALA A 246 -12.86 -13.36 2.70
N ALA A 247 -12.73 -12.14 2.19
CA ALA A 247 -13.88 -11.35 1.73
C ALA A 247 -14.53 -11.93 0.47
N ILE A 248 -13.72 -12.50 -0.45
CA ILE A 248 -14.20 -13.16 -1.68
C ILE A 248 -14.80 -14.54 -1.37
N HIS A 249 -14.17 -15.32 -0.49
CA HIS A 249 -14.53 -16.70 -0.15
C HIS A 249 -14.99 -16.85 1.31
N PRO A 250 -16.05 -16.15 1.73
CA PRO A 250 -16.52 -16.21 3.10
C PRO A 250 -17.03 -17.60 3.44
N THR A 251 -16.79 -18.05 4.69
CA THR A 251 -17.39 -19.28 5.20
C THR A 251 -18.85 -19.05 5.55
N ALA A 252 -19.74 -19.83 4.95
CA ALA A 252 -21.15 -19.83 5.33
C ALA A 252 -21.28 -20.32 6.78
N THR A 253 -21.91 -19.51 7.63
CA THR A 253 -22.04 -19.81 9.06
C THR A 253 -23.37 -19.33 9.61
N ASN A 254 -23.83 -19.94 10.71
CA ASN A 254 -24.96 -19.48 11.50
C ASN A 254 -24.55 -18.59 12.69
N TYR A 255 -23.25 -18.36 12.90
CA TYR A 255 -22.78 -17.44 13.95
C TYR A 255 -23.20 -16.00 13.65
N ASN A 256 -23.63 -15.30 14.71
CA ASN A 256 -23.99 -13.88 14.64
C ASN A 256 -22.99 -12.99 15.35
N TYR A 257 -22.25 -13.56 16.30
CA TYR A 257 -21.36 -12.83 17.20
C TYR A 257 -20.02 -13.53 17.28
N PHE A 258 -19.00 -12.76 17.56
CA PHE A 258 -17.66 -13.23 17.82
C PHE A 258 -16.96 -12.31 18.83
N LEU A 259 -15.93 -12.81 19.45
CA LEU A 259 -14.97 -12.05 20.24
C LEU A 259 -13.62 -12.78 20.25
N THR A 260 -12.56 -12.04 20.50
CA THR A 260 -11.23 -12.60 20.76
C THR A 260 -10.93 -12.44 22.26
N PRO A 261 -10.73 -13.53 23.02
CA PRO A 261 -10.36 -13.44 24.42
C PRO A 261 -9.06 -12.66 24.63
N ALA A 262 -8.95 -11.93 25.73
CA ALA A 262 -7.74 -11.18 26.05
C ALA A 262 -6.50 -12.09 26.07
N GLY A 263 -5.47 -11.73 25.35
CA GLY A 263 -4.22 -12.50 25.21
C GLY A 263 -4.31 -13.78 24.38
N SER A 264 -5.48 -14.10 23.82
CA SER A 264 -5.67 -15.22 22.88
C SER A 264 -5.55 -14.77 21.44
N LYS A 265 -5.22 -15.74 20.57
CA LYS A 265 -5.33 -15.60 19.11
C LYS A 265 -6.47 -16.45 18.55
N GLU A 266 -7.22 -17.14 19.41
CA GLU A 266 -8.36 -17.97 19.01
C GLU A 266 -9.65 -17.19 19.22
N MET A 267 -10.50 -17.19 18.20
CA MET A 267 -11.81 -16.53 18.27
C MET A 267 -12.86 -17.44 18.92
N VAL A 268 -13.81 -16.81 19.61
CA VAL A 268 -14.97 -17.47 20.18
C VAL A 268 -16.23 -16.95 19.50
N TYR A 269 -17.02 -17.87 18.96
CA TYR A 269 -18.22 -17.56 18.18
C TYR A 269 -19.48 -17.87 18.96
N ALA A 270 -20.57 -17.16 18.65
CA ALA A 270 -21.88 -17.40 19.22
C ALA A 270 -23.00 -17.22 18.18
N VAL A 271 -24.04 -18.04 18.30
CA VAL A 271 -25.22 -17.95 17.45
C VAL A 271 -26.22 -16.96 18.03
N THR A 272 -26.42 -16.97 19.35
CA THR A 272 -27.39 -16.10 20.05
C THR A 272 -26.69 -15.00 20.84
N TYR A 273 -27.44 -13.94 21.16
CA TYR A 273 -26.92 -12.84 21.98
C TYR A 273 -26.62 -13.28 23.41
N GLU A 274 -27.45 -14.19 23.97
CA GLU A 274 -27.24 -14.78 25.32
C GLU A 274 -25.92 -15.55 25.39
N GLN A 275 -25.60 -16.34 24.36
CA GLN A 275 -24.31 -17.03 24.27
C GLN A 275 -23.16 -16.02 24.19
N HIS A 276 -23.34 -14.92 23.40
CA HIS A 276 -22.33 -13.88 23.30
C HIS A 276 -22.09 -13.17 24.64
N LEU A 277 -23.15 -12.85 25.40
CA LEU A 277 -23.03 -12.27 26.73
C LEU A 277 -22.30 -13.21 27.69
N ALA A 278 -22.62 -14.49 27.66
CA ALA A 278 -21.94 -15.52 28.49
C ALA A 278 -20.44 -15.61 28.10
N ASN A 279 -20.13 -15.55 26.80
CA ASN A 279 -18.75 -15.52 26.32
C ASN A 279 -18.02 -14.23 26.76
N LYS A 280 -18.67 -13.06 26.70
CA LYS A 280 -18.08 -11.81 27.19
C LYS A 280 -17.74 -11.91 28.67
N GLN A 281 -18.67 -12.37 29.49
CA GLN A 281 -18.46 -12.53 30.92
C GLN A 281 -17.32 -13.51 31.24
N LYS A 282 -17.17 -14.56 30.43
CA LYS A 282 -16.16 -15.60 30.65
C LYS A 282 -14.77 -15.17 30.19
N TYR A 283 -14.66 -14.46 29.07
CA TYR A 283 -13.39 -14.23 28.34
C TYR A 283 -12.92 -12.78 28.33
N LEU A 284 -13.79 -11.82 28.67
CA LEU A 284 -13.50 -10.40 28.78
C LEU A 284 -13.97 -9.90 30.15
N PRO A 285 -13.38 -10.38 31.26
CA PRO A 285 -13.73 -9.86 32.58
C PRO A 285 -13.39 -8.37 32.68
N ASP A 286 -14.17 -7.62 33.49
CA ASP A 286 -14.02 -6.17 33.73
C ASP A 286 -12.63 -5.81 34.28
#